data_9c8a47874b4c2aabbac9433c6c71afa0
#
_entry.id   9c8a47874b4c2aabbac9433c6c71afa0
#
_cell.length_a   1.000
_cell.length_b   1.000
_cell.length_c   1.000
_cell.angle_alpha   90.00
_cell.angle_beta   90.00
_cell.angle_gamma   90.00
#
_symmetry.space_group_name_H-M   'P 1'
#
loop_
_entity.id
_entity.type
_entity.pdbx_description
1 polymer ?
#
loop_
_entity_poly.entity_id
_entity_poly.type
_entity_poly.pdbx_seq_one_letter_code
_entity_poly.pdbx_strand_id
1 'polypeptide(L)'
;MLKDLFQSALTMGKILLKSKINLPSYTAPEKSVVVIANGPSARSFIDKCTSVGIENLKKQGLAFFAVNKFSCQPEFFSLKPKYYLMLDLYFFEFSKAVFENPGLHPIAQYKPDFEKTQRMINETWQALQKVDWPMIFFVPQLYRNCYIVNYLNNPNIQFVTYNYTVIGGTAGFRNRMYQWRLGSPQCENVVNSCIFNAMLSGFEEVYITGVDHDFHINIMVDTDNTIIRTESHFYADENKKHPLLKQEADGTTGKIRLHELFHSLVKVHTGYDETSRYAKHIHKKVINLTEGGYVDAFDRMSLGDFFGQFSQKN
;
A
#
# COMPACT_ATOMS: atom_id res chain seq x y z
N MET A 1 -5.56 -29.40 -8.05
CA MET A 1 -6.96 -29.61 -7.61
C MET A 1 -7.09 -30.02 -6.14
N LEU A 2 -6.61 -31.19 -5.68
CA LEU A 2 -6.69 -31.58 -4.25
C LEU A 2 -5.98 -30.60 -3.30
N LYS A 3 -4.77 -30.15 -3.68
CA LYS A 3 -4.02 -29.13 -2.89
C LYS A 3 -4.82 -27.82 -2.74
N ASP A 4 -5.47 -27.37 -3.79
CA ASP A 4 -6.25 -26.11 -3.76
C ASP A 4 -7.54 -26.27 -2.95
N LEU A 5 -8.20 -27.43 -3.00
CA LEU A 5 -9.34 -27.72 -2.13
C LEU A 5 -8.95 -27.73 -0.65
N PHE A 6 -7.84 -28.40 -0.33
CA PHE A 6 -7.30 -28.37 1.03
C PHE A 6 -6.94 -26.96 1.48
N GLN A 7 -6.31 -26.18 0.61
CA GLN A 7 -6.00 -24.79 0.90
C GLN A 7 -7.27 -23.93 1.11
N SER A 8 -8.34 -24.20 0.36
CA SER A 8 -9.63 -23.52 0.57
C SER A 8 -10.20 -23.82 1.96
N ALA A 9 -10.14 -25.08 2.42
CA ALA A 9 -10.60 -25.49 3.74
C ALA A 9 -9.77 -24.83 4.87
N LEU A 10 -8.44 -24.82 4.75
CA LEU A 10 -7.56 -24.13 5.69
C LEU A 10 -7.85 -22.62 5.73
N THR A 11 -8.09 -22.02 4.57
CA THR A 11 -8.40 -20.59 4.47
C THR A 11 -9.76 -20.27 5.10
N MET A 12 -10.76 -21.15 4.94
CA MET A 12 -12.04 -20.98 5.64
C MET A 12 -11.86 -20.94 7.16
N GLY A 13 -11.03 -21.81 7.72
CA GLY A 13 -10.68 -21.76 9.15
C GLY A 13 -10.03 -20.43 9.56
N LYS A 14 -9.11 -19.90 8.73
CA LYS A 14 -8.50 -18.58 8.99
C LYS A 14 -9.53 -17.44 8.93
N ILE A 15 -10.45 -17.48 7.96
CA ILE A 15 -11.53 -16.50 7.85
C ILE A 15 -12.38 -16.48 9.11
N LEU A 16 -12.83 -17.63 9.57
CA LEU A 16 -13.65 -17.75 10.79
C LEU A 16 -12.95 -17.19 12.04
N LEU A 17 -11.63 -17.32 12.12
CA LEU A 17 -10.84 -16.84 13.25
C LEU A 17 -10.44 -15.36 13.16
N LYS A 18 -10.18 -14.85 11.96
CA LYS A 18 -9.50 -13.56 11.77
C LYS A 18 -10.31 -12.51 11.03
N SER A 19 -11.30 -12.91 10.24
CA SER A 19 -12.10 -11.99 9.45
C SER A 19 -13.40 -11.62 10.16
N LYS A 20 -13.81 -10.39 10.01
CA LYS A 20 -15.07 -9.88 10.52
C LYS A 20 -16.13 -9.89 9.41
N ILE A 21 -17.26 -10.50 9.70
CA ILE A 21 -18.42 -10.48 8.80
C ILE A 21 -19.13 -9.12 8.92
N ASN A 22 -19.73 -8.63 7.83
CA ASN A 22 -20.51 -7.39 7.80
C ASN A 22 -19.72 -6.13 8.21
N LEU A 23 -18.46 -6.02 7.75
CA LEU A 23 -17.76 -4.74 7.85
C LEU A 23 -18.51 -3.66 7.05
N PRO A 24 -18.60 -2.42 7.58
CA PRO A 24 -19.13 -1.30 6.83
C PRO A 24 -18.41 -1.17 5.49
N SER A 25 -19.17 -1.13 4.41
CA SER A 25 -18.60 -0.92 3.07
C SER A 25 -18.59 0.55 2.73
N TYR A 26 -17.52 0.98 2.09
CA TYR A 26 -17.45 2.29 1.46
C TYR A 26 -17.68 2.13 -0.05
N THR A 27 -18.45 3.02 -0.64
CA THR A 27 -18.64 3.11 -2.10
C THR A 27 -18.17 4.47 -2.56
N ALA A 28 -17.19 4.47 -3.47
CA ALA A 28 -16.65 5.68 -4.05
C ALA A 28 -17.64 6.30 -5.05
N PRO A 29 -17.83 7.62 -5.04
CA PRO A 29 -18.63 8.30 -6.05
C PRO A 29 -17.89 8.46 -7.40
N GLU A 30 -16.54 8.43 -7.37
CA GLU A 30 -15.72 8.53 -8.56
C GLU A 30 -15.59 7.18 -9.27
N LYS A 31 -15.42 7.21 -10.60
CA LYS A 31 -15.21 6.00 -11.40
C LYS A 31 -13.75 5.59 -11.53
N SER A 32 -12.84 6.57 -11.48
CA SER A 32 -11.42 6.37 -11.72
C SER A 32 -10.58 6.88 -10.55
N VAL A 33 -9.54 6.14 -10.21
CA VAL A 33 -8.59 6.50 -9.14
C VAL A 33 -7.16 6.21 -9.56
N VAL A 34 -6.22 7.08 -9.17
CA VAL A 34 -4.79 6.83 -9.29
C VAL A 34 -4.21 6.52 -7.92
N VAL A 35 -3.68 5.33 -7.74
CA VAL A 35 -2.86 4.94 -6.59
C VAL A 35 -1.44 5.44 -6.81
N ILE A 36 -1.00 6.34 -5.96
CA ILE A 36 0.32 6.97 -6.04
C ILE A 36 1.23 6.33 -5.00
N ALA A 37 2.19 5.53 -5.47
CA ALA A 37 3.22 4.93 -4.65
C ALA A 37 4.42 5.88 -4.48
N ASN A 38 5.46 5.41 -3.75
CA ASN A 38 6.59 6.25 -3.35
C ASN A 38 7.85 6.05 -4.20
N GLY A 39 7.77 5.28 -5.28
CA GLY A 39 8.91 5.05 -6.17
C GLY A 39 9.29 6.30 -6.99
N PRO A 40 10.53 6.38 -7.51
CA PRO A 40 11.03 7.56 -8.22
C PRO A 40 10.17 8.02 -9.39
N SER A 41 9.57 7.09 -10.12
CA SER A 41 8.71 7.40 -11.28
C SER A 41 7.42 8.17 -10.91
N ALA A 42 7.02 8.23 -9.63
CA ALA A 42 5.89 9.04 -9.20
C ALA A 42 6.08 10.54 -9.48
N ARG A 43 7.33 11.02 -9.50
CA ARG A 43 7.66 12.43 -9.74
C ARG A 43 7.09 12.92 -11.08
N SER A 44 7.36 12.21 -12.18
CA SER A 44 6.87 12.56 -13.51
C SER A 44 5.34 12.67 -13.57
N PHE A 45 4.63 11.77 -12.89
CA PHE A 45 3.17 11.82 -12.80
C PHE A 45 2.70 13.07 -12.02
N ILE A 46 3.31 13.35 -10.86
CA ILE A 46 2.93 14.47 -9.99
C ILE A 46 3.17 15.82 -10.70
N ASP A 47 4.30 15.96 -11.39
CA ASP A 47 4.64 17.16 -12.17
C ASP A 47 3.63 17.38 -13.31
N LYS A 48 3.21 16.31 -13.98
CA LYS A 48 2.14 16.36 -14.98
C LYS A 48 0.78 16.75 -14.36
N CYS A 49 0.41 16.21 -13.20
CA CYS A 49 -0.81 16.62 -12.49
C CYS A 49 -0.81 18.12 -12.22
N THR A 50 0.33 18.66 -11.79
CA THR A 50 0.49 20.10 -11.52
C THR A 50 0.34 20.92 -12.79
N SER A 51 0.95 20.48 -13.89
CA SER A 51 0.90 21.20 -15.19
C SER A 51 -0.49 21.20 -15.84
N VAL A 52 -1.26 20.12 -15.69
CA VAL A 52 -2.64 20.00 -16.23
C VAL A 52 -3.66 20.67 -15.30
N GLY A 53 -3.32 20.82 -14.04
CA GLY A 53 -4.17 21.37 -13.00
C GLY A 53 -4.91 20.28 -12.20
N ILE A 54 -4.51 20.10 -10.95
CA ILE A 54 -5.04 19.06 -10.06
C ILE A 54 -6.56 19.15 -9.89
N GLU A 55 -7.08 20.35 -9.69
CA GLU A 55 -8.51 20.56 -9.50
C GLU A 55 -9.31 20.29 -10.79
N ASN A 56 -8.73 20.51 -11.96
CA ASN A 56 -9.35 20.13 -13.23
C ASN A 56 -9.49 18.62 -13.35
N LEU A 57 -8.45 17.86 -13.01
CA LEU A 57 -8.49 16.39 -13.00
C LEU A 57 -9.57 15.86 -12.05
N LYS A 58 -9.69 16.42 -10.85
CA LYS A 58 -10.72 16.05 -9.87
C LYS A 58 -12.14 16.36 -10.38
N LYS A 59 -12.35 17.52 -10.98
CA LYS A 59 -13.66 17.89 -11.57
C LYS A 59 -14.07 16.93 -12.68
N GLN A 60 -13.12 16.33 -13.38
CA GLN A 60 -13.37 15.29 -14.39
C GLN A 60 -13.53 13.88 -13.79
N GLY A 61 -13.64 13.76 -12.48
CA GLY A 61 -13.93 12.51 -11.78
C GLY A 61 -12.72 11.65 -11.46
N LEU A 62 -11.49 12.19 -11.55
CA LEU A 62 -10.29 11.48 -11.14
C LEU A 62 -10.05 11.69 -9.65
N ALA A 63 -9.91 10.59 -8.91
CA ALA A 63 -9.50 10.61 -7.51
C ALA A 63 -8.03 10.21 -7.34
N PHE A 64 -7.43 10.63 -6.22
CA PHE A 64 -6.07 10.24 -5.83
C PHE A 64 -6.12 9.37 -4.57
N PHE A 65 -5.30 8.32 -4.56
CA PHE A 65 -5.15 7.39 -3.46
C PHE A 65 -3.66 7.35 -3.04
N ALA A 66 -3.34 7.91 -1.90
CA ALA A 66 -1.98 7.96 -1.37
C ALA A 66 -1.69 6.79 -0.42
N VAL A 67 -0.40 6.45 -0.27
CA VAL A 67 0.04 5.27 0.48
C VAL A 67 1.12 5.59 1.52
N ASN A 68 1.07 4.91 2.67
CA ASN A 68 2.10 4.94 3.71
C ASN A 68 2.63 6.36 3.99
N LYS A 69 3.93 6.57 3.96
CA LYS A 69 4.60 7.85 4.26
C LYS A 69 4.44 8.95 3.19
N PHE A 70 3.62 8.75 2.16
CA PHE A 70 3.33 9.81 1.18
C PHE A 70 2.78 11.08 1.86
N SER A 71 2.08 10.92 3.00
CA SER A 71 1.57 12.06 3.79
C SER A 71 2.65 12.99 4.35
N CYS A 72 3.89 12.52 4.45
CA CYS A 72 5.04 13.34 4.88
C CYS A 72 5.59 14.23 3.76
N GLN A 73 5.07 14.12 2.53
CA GLN A 73 5.57 14.86 1.37
C GLN A 73 4.72 16.12 1.11
N PRO A 74 5.33 17.23 0.66
CA PRO A 74 4.59 18.43 0.29
C PRO A 74 3.48 18.19 -0.73
N GLU A 75 3.70 17.24 -1.64
CA GLU A 75 2.78 16.84 -2.69
C GLU A 75 1.47 16.27 -2.14
N PHE A 76 1.47 15.72 -0.92
CA PHE A 76 0.26 15.27 -0.25
C PHE A 76 -0.75 16.41 -0.06
N PHE A 77 -0.28 17.58 0.36
CA PHE A 77 -1.12 18.76 0.56
C PHE A 77 -1.53 19.45 -0.76
N SER A 78 -0.70 19.34 -1.79
CA SER A 78 -1.01 19.86 -3.12
C SER A 78 -2.04 19.00 -3.83
N LEU A 79 -1.85 17.67 -3.83
CA LEU A 79 -2.75 16.70 -4.46
C LEU A 79 -4.07 16.53 -3.69
N LYS A 80 -4.05 16.71 -2.36
CA LYS A 80 -5.20 16.47 -1.47
C LYS A 80 -5.88 15.14 -1.79
N PRO A 81 -5.19 13.99 -1.61
CA PRO A 81 -5.73 12.69 -1.96
C PRO A 81 -6.97 12.38 -1.12
N LYS A 82 -8.05 11.99 -1.79
CA LYS A 82 -9.30 11.63 -1.11
C LYS A 82 -9.22 10.27 -0.43
N TYR A 83 -8.30 9.41 -0.86
CA TYR A 83 -8.12 8.06 -0.34
C TYR A 83 -6.72 7.90 0.20
N TYR A 84 -6.61 7.18 1.30
CA TYR A 84 -5.35 6.93 1.96
C TYR A 84 -5.33 5.53 2.58
N LEU A 85 -4.21 4.81 2.47
CA LEU A 85 -4.03 3.51 3.09
C LEU A 85 -2.60 3.37 3.62
N MET A 86 -2.50 2.88 4.84
CA MET A 86 -1.26 2.43 5.45
C MET A 86 -1.25 0.92 5.61
N LEU A 87 -0.08 0.31 5.42
CA LEU A 87 0.09 -1.11 5.62
C LEU A 87 1.33 -1.46 6.46
N ASP A 88 2.32 -0.59 6.54
CA ASP A 88 3.54 -0.86 7.31
C ASP A 88 3.23 -0.98 8.81
N LEU A 89 3.66 -2.10 9.41
CA LEU A 89 3.29 -2.50 10.76
C LEU A 89 3.66 -1.48 11.83
N TYR A 90 4.78 -0.80 11.67
CA TYR A 90 5.24 0.19 12.65
C TYR A 90 4.29 1.38 12.82
N PHE A 91 3.40 1.66 11.88
CA PHE A 91 2.34 2.66 12.07
C PHE A 91 1.21 2.16 12.98
N PHE A 92 1.01 0.85 13.04
CA PHE A 92 -0.11 0.26 13.77
C PHE A 92 0.26 -0.31 15.13
N GLU A 93 1.48 -0.80 15.27
CA GLU A 93 2.02 -1.28 16.56
C GLU A 93 2.38 -0.15 17.51
N PHE A 94 1.95 1.05 17.16
CA PHE A 94 2.20 2.31 17.84
C PHE A 94 1.09 2.58 18.86
N SER A 95 1.44 2.60 20.13
CA SER A 95 0.53 2.91 21.23
C SER A 95 0.81 4.30 21.81
N LYS A 96 -0.11 4.81 22.63
CA LYS A 96 0.13 6.05 23.38
C LYS A 96 1.41 5.96 24.22
N ALA A 97 1.63 4.84 24.91
CA ALA A 97 2.82 4.62 25.70
C ALA A 97 4.10 4.68 24.87
N VAL A 98 4.09 4.10 23.65
CA VAL A 98 5.22 4.17 22.72
C VAL A 98 5.44 5.60 22.21
N PHE A 99 4.37 6.35 21.97
CA PHE A 99 4.47 7.76 21.55
C PHE A 99 5.11 8.62 22.62
N GLU A 100 4.74 8.41 23.88
CA GLU A 100 5.28 9.12 25.05
C GLU A 100 6.70 8.64 25.41
N ASN A 101 6.99 7.34 25.19
CA ASN A 101 8.28 6.73 25.42
C ASN A 101 8.70 5.84 24.22
N PRO A 102 9.38 6.40 23.23
CA PRO A 102 9.78 5.70 22.01
C PRO A 102 10.59 4.43 22.23
N GLY A 103 11.30 4.32 23.35
CA GLY A 103 12.07 3.11 23.71
C GLY A 103 11.21 1.85 23.88
N LEU A 104 9.90 2.00 24.06
CA LEU A 104 8.97 0.88 24.16
C LEU A 104 8.49 0.32 22.79
N HIS A 105 8.87 0.97 21.68
CA HIS A 105 8.46 0.50 20.36
C HIS A 105 9.13 -0.84 20.04
N PRO A 106 8.42 -1.81 19.43
CA PRO A 106 8.98 -3.11 19.07
C PRO A 106 10.26 -3.06 18.23
N ILE A 107 10.43 -2.00 17.43
CA ILE A 107 11.64 -1.78 16.63
C ILE A 107 12.75 -0.97 17.35
N ALA A 108 12.55 -0.59 18.61
CA ALA A 108 13.54 0.20 19.36
C ALA A 108 14.92 -0.47 19.45
N GLN A 109 14.95 -1.79 19.39
CA GLN A 109 16.18 -2.58 19.36
C GLN A 109 16.97 -2.47 18.05
N TYR A 110 16.36 -1.99 16.95
CA TYR A 110 16.99 -1.83 15.64
C TYR A 110 17.59 -0.42 15.48
N LYS A 111 18.44 0.00 16.39
CA LYS A 111 19.20 1.24 16.22
C LYS A 111 20.21 1.09 15.06
N PRO A 112 20.41 2.10 14.21
CA PRO A 112 19.97 3.52 14.26
C PRO A 112 18.60 3.80 13.62
N ASP A 113 17.91 2.84 13.02
CA ASP A 113 16.68 3.07 12.28
C ASP A 113 15.49 3.46 13.16
N PHE A 114 15.58 3.21 14.47
CA PHE A 114 14.50 3.55 15.39
C PHE A 114 14.17 5.04 15.42
N GLU A 115 15.19 5.92 15.54
CA GLU A 115 14.96 7.37 15.58
C GLU A 115 14.37 7.90 14.27
N LYS A 116 14.82 7.33 13.13
CA LYS A 116 14.27 7.66 11.81
C LYS A 116 12.81 7.25 11.71
N THR A 117 12.48 6.04 12.16
CA THR A 117 11.11 5.53 12.16
C THR A 117 10.21 6.36 13.07
N GLN A 118 10.69 6.69 14.27
CA GLN A 118 9.98 7.55 15.22
C GLN A 118 9.67 8.93 14.61
N ARG A 119 10.66 9.54 13.97
CA ARG A 119 10.48 10.83 13.28
C ARG A 119 9.40 10.71 12.20
N MET A 120 9.47 9.69 11.37
CA MET A 120 8.51 9.45 10.29
C MET A 120 7.08 9.22 10.83
N ILE A 121 6.91 8.50 11.94
CA ILE A 121 5.61 8.32 12.58
C ILE A 121 5.07 9.67 13.06
N ASN A 122 5.91 10.50 13.70
CA ASN A 122 5.52 11.81 14.18
C ASN A 122 5.17 12.77 13.02
N GLU A 123 5.94 12.77 11.95
CA GLU A 123 5.65 13.56 10.75
C GLU A 123 4.33 13.13 10.09
N THR A 124 4.11 11.81 9.98
CA THR A 124 2.85 11.26 9.50
C THR A 124 1.67 11.70 10.35
N TRP A 125 1.79 11.60 11.68
CA TRP A 125 0.79 12.07 12.62
C TRP A 125 0.46 13.55 12.43
N GLN A 126 1.48 14.40 12.39
CA GLN A 126 1.33 15.85 12.21
C GLN A 126 0.70 16.18 10.86
N ALA A 127 1.07 15.45 9.80
CA ALA A 127 0.46 15.63 8.48
C ALA A 127 -1.02 15.28 8.48
N LEU A 128 -1.39 14.15 9.07
CA LEU A 128 -2.79 13.72 9.16
C LEU A 128 -3.66 14.69 10.00
N GLN A 129 -3.11 15.26 11.06
CA GLN A 129 -3.83 16.30 11.83
C GLN A 129 -4.12 17.57 11.03
N LYS A 130 -3.28 17.90 10.04
CA LYS A 130 -3.42 19.08 9.17
C LYS A 130 -4.31 18.87 7.95
N VAL A 131 -4.86 17.68 7.73
CA VAL A 131 -5.77 17.40 6.62
C VAL A 131 -7.02 18.29 6.73
N ASP A 132 -7.24 19.15 5.74
CA ASP A 132 -8.34 20.10 5.65
C ASP A 132 -9.37 19.76 4.54
N TRP A 133 -9.31 18.53 4.00
CA TRP A 133 -10.23 18.02 2.97
C TRP A 133 -10.81 16.66 3.37
N PRO A 134 -11.98 16.28 2.86
CA PRO A 134 -12.55 14.96 3.13
C PRO A 134 -11.64 13.83 2.67
N MET A 135 -11.24 12.94 3.58
CA MET A 135 -10.36 11.82 3.31
C MET A 135 -10.89 10.52 3.89
N ILE A 136 -10.88 9.46 3.09
CA ILE A 136 -11.19 8.08 3.49
C ILE A 136 -9.89 7.37 3.78
N PHE A 137 -9.69 6.96 5.02
CA PHE A 137 -8.50 6.26 5.46
C PHE A 137 -8.79 4.78 5.69
N PHE A 138 -8.25 3.93 4.82
CA PHE A 138 -8.41 2.48 4.91
C PHE A 138 -7.41 1.89 5.90
N VAL A 139 -7.93 1.10 6.84
CA VAL A 139 -7.14 0.44 7.90
C VAL A 139 -7.47 -1.05 7.94
N PRO A 140 -6.48 -1.96 7.98
CA PRO A 140 -6.75 -3.37 8.20
C PRO A 140 -7.55 -3.59 9.50
N GLN A 141 -8.58 -4.44 9.45
CA GLN A 141 -9.46 -4.71 10.59
C GLN A 141 -8.70 -5.16 11.86
N LEU A 142 -7.54 -5.79 11.67
CA LEU A 142 -6.66 -6.17 12.76
C LEU A 142 -6.20 -4.97 13.61
N TYR A 143 -6.03 -3.81 12.95
CA TYR A 143 -5.51 -2.58 13.54
C TYR A 143 -6.59 -1.52 13.82
N ARG A 144 -7.89 -1.88 13.81
CA ARG A 144 -8.99 -0.93 14.03
C ARG A 144 -8.92 -0.17 15.35
N ASN A 145 -8.23 -0.71 16.34
CA ASN A 145 -8.05 -0.10 17.66
C ASN A 145 -6.62 0.43 17.86
N CYS A 146 -5.84 0.61 16.81
CA CYS A 146 -4.50 1.17 16.93
C CYS A 146 -4.54 2.66 17.36
N TYR A 147 -3.38 3.16 17.78
CA TYR A 147 -3.24 4.52 18.29
C TYR A 147 -3.76 5.58 17.29
N ILE A 148 -3.40 5.47 16.00
CA ILE A 148 -3.84 6.42 14.97
C ILE A 148 -5.36 6.48 14.88
N VAL A 149 -6.06 5.34 14.86
CA VAL A 149 -7.52 5.29 14.75
C VAL A 149 -8.21 5.88 15.98
N ASN A 150 -7.67 5.61 17.16
CA ASN A 150 -8.31 6.01 18.41
C ASN A 150 -8.04 7.47 18.82
N TYR A 151 -6.89 8.02 18.44
CA TYR A 151 -6.43 9.33 18.94
C TYR A 151 -6.26 10.40 17.88
N LEU A 152 -6.33 10.06 16.58
CA LEU A 152 -6.36 11.07 15.52
C LEU A 152 -7.74 11.73 15.50
N ASN A 153 -7.81 12.92 16.07
CA ASN A 153 -9.03 13.70 16.12
C ASN A 153 -9.06 14.70 14.97
N ASN A 154 -9.39 14.24 13.76
CA ASN A 154 -9.59 15.11 12.60
C ASN A 154 -10.95 14.81 11.95
N PRO A 155 -11.92 15.75 11.98
CA PRO A 155 -13.26 15.53 11.45
C PRO A 155 -13.30 15.31 9.94
N ASN A 156 -12.25 15.65 9.22
CA ASN A 156 -12.15 15.43 7.78
C ASN A 156 -11.73 14.00 7.42
N ILE A 157 -11.29 13.19 8.40
CA ILE A 157 -10.81 11.82 8.15
C ILE A 157 -11.83 10.81 8.61
N GLN A 158 -12.35 10.03 7.67
CA GLN A 158 -13.21 8.88 7.94
C GLN A 158 -12.41 7.58 7.83
N PHE A 159 -12.35 6.81 8.91
CA PHE A 159 -11.72 5.49 8.89
C PHE A 159 -12.67 4.42 8.30
N VAL A 160 -12.14 3.63 7.40
CA VAL A 160 -12.82 2.47 6.82
C VAL A 160 -11.97 1.22 7.05
N THR A 161 -12.51 0.23 7.75
CA THR A 161 -11.78 -1.01 8.03
C THR A 161 -12.06 -2.07 6.98
N TYR A 162 -11.04 -2.88 6.66
CA TYR A 162 -11.15 -3.99 5.71
C TYR A 162 -10.46 -5.26 6.23
N ASN A 163 -10.95 -6.43 5.82
CA ASN A 163 -10.32 -7.70 6.17
C ASN A 163 -9.05 -7.93 5.36
N TYR A 164 -7.94 -8.17 6.07
CA TYR A 164 -6.61 -8.39 5.50
C TYR A 164 -6.19 -9.88 5.55
N THR A 165 -7.12 -10.78 5.82
CA THR A 165 -6.85 -12.22 5.81
C THR A 165 -6.53 -12.68 4.38
N VAL A 166 -5.35 -13.26 4.17
CA VAL A 166 -4.95 -13.77 2.85
C VAL A 166 -5.79 -14.99 2.49
N ILE A 167 -6.45 -14.91 1.34
CA ILE A 167 -7.34 -15.96 0.83
C ILE A 167 -6.58 -16.85 -0.17
N GLY A 168 -6.35 -18.09 0.20
CA GLY A 168 -5.82 -19.13 -0.70
C GLY A 168 -6.89 -20.11 -1.13
N GLY A 169 -6.53 -21.02 -2.06
CA GLY A 169 -7.40 -22.10 -2.53
C GLY A 169 -7.85 -21.95 -3.98
N THR A 170 -8.96 -22.58 -4.35
CA THR A 170 -9.46 -22.54 -5.74
C THR A 170 -9.87 -21.13 -6.15
N ALA A 171 -9.80 -20.83 -7.45
CA ALA A 171 -10.16 -19.50 -7.98
C ALA A 171 -11.61 -19.11 -7.63
N GLY A 172 -12.56 -20.04 -7.79
CA GLY A 172 -13.97 -19.78 -7.45
C GLY A 172 -14.17 -19.46 -5.97
N PHE A 173 -13.48 -20.19 -5.06
CA PHE A 173 -13.50 -19.92 -3.64
C PHE A 173 -12.91 -18.53 -3.34
N ARG A 174 -11.71 -18.23 -3.85
CA ARG A 174 -11.07 -16.93 -3.63
C ARG A 174 -11.97 -15.78 -4.09
N ASN A 175 -12.47 -15.84 -5.33
CA ASN A 175 -13.32 -14.78 -5.88
C ASN A 175 -14.58 -14.55 -5.03
N ARG A 176 -15.21 -15.62 -4.53
CA ARG A 176 -16.37 -15.50 -3.66
C ARG A 176 -16.03 -14.84 -2.32
N MET A 177 -14.91 -15.22 -1.70
CA MET A 177 -14.46 -14.61 -0.43
C MET A 177 -14.10 -13.14 -0.62
N TYR A 178 -13.51 -12.76 -1.75
CA TYR A 178 -13.22 -11.37 -2.10
C TYR A 178 -14.51 -10.55 -2.28
N GLN A 179 -15.48 -11.09 -3.02
CA GLN A 179 -16.80 -10.44 -3.18
C GLN A 179 -17.52 -10.23 -1.85
N TRP A 180 -17.39 -11.17 -0.92
CA TRP A 180 -17.94 -11.04 0.43
C TRP A 180 -17.08 -10.22 1.37
N ARG A 181 -15.95 -9.66 0.88
CA ARG A 181 -15.02 -8.84 1.66
C ARG A 181 -14.45 -9.56 2.89
N LEU A 182 -14.31 -10.87 2.84
CA LEU A 182 -13.83 -11.70 3.96
C LEU A 182 -12.30 -11.82 4.00
N GLY A 183 -11.58 -11.25 3.06
CA GLY A 183 -10.13 -11.21 3.01
C GLY A 183 -9.64 -10.60 1.72
N SER A 184 -8.34 -10.72 1.47
CA SER A 184 -7.63 -10.11 0.36
C SER A 184 -6.70 -11.09 -0.37
N PRO A 185 -6.23 -10.78 -1.57
CA PRO A 185 -5.05 -11.41 -2.15
C PRO A 185 -3.82 -11.26 -1.23
N GLN A 186 -2.74 -11.96 -1.55
CA GLN A 186 -1.46 -11.71 -0.89
C GLN A 186 -1.01 -10.26 -1.14
N CYS A 187 -0.96 -9.45 -0.10
CA CYS A 187 -0.58 -8.05 -0.18
C CYS A 187 0.70 -7.81 0.64
N GLU A 188 1.85 -8.27 0.15
CA GLU A 188 3.17 -7.97 0.75
C GLU A 188 3.58 -6.50 0.57
N ASN A 189 2.81 -5.73 -0.19
CA ASN A 189 3.02 -4.29 -0.35
C ASN A 189 1.69 -3.52 -0.29
N VAL A 190 1.81 -2.26 0.07
CA VAL A 190 0.66 -1.37 0.27
C VAL A 190 -0.13 -1.11 -1.02
N VAL A 191 0.54 -1.04 -2.18
CA VAL A 191 -0.11 -0.72 -3.46
C VAL A 191 -1.12 -1.79 -3.84
N ASN A 192 -0.78 -3.07 -3.67
CA ASN A 192 -1.71 -4.16 -3.97
C ASN A 192 -2.96 -4.09 -3.08
N SER A 193 -2.80 -3.75 -1.79
CA SER A 193 -3.94 -3.47 -0.90
C SER A 193 -4.78 -2.29 -1.38
N CYS A 194 -4.16 -1.22 -1.88
CA CYS A 194 -4.90 -0.06 -2.42
C CYS A 194 -5.70 -0.43 -3.66
N ILE A 195 -5.10 -1.14 -4.63
CA ILE A 195 -5.78 -1.62 -5.84
C ILE A 195 -7.00 -2.45 -5.45
N PHE A 196 -6.81 -3.41 -4.54
CA PHE A 196 -7.88 -4.31 -4.12
C PHE A 196 -9.02 -3.57 -3.42
N ASN A 197 -8.71 -2.67 -2.46
CA ASN A 197 -9.73 -1.88 -1.78
C ASN A 197 -10.40 -0.86 -2.72
N ALA A 198 -9.70 -0.30 -3.69
CA ALA A 198 -10.29 0.55 -4.72
C ALA A 198 -11.33 -0.22 -5.55
N MET A 199 -11.01 -1.42 -6.03
CA MET A 199 -11.96 -2.27 -6.75
C MET A 199 -13.19 -2.61 -5.91
N LEU A 200 -12.99 -2.96 -4.63
CA LEU A 200 -14.10 -3.24 -3.70
C LEU A 200 -14.92 -1.99 -3.36
N SER A 201 -14.34 -0.80 -3.45
CA SER A 201 -15.05 0.48 -3.26
C SER A 201 -15.82 0.94 -4.51
N GLY A 202 -15.80 0.18 -5.59
CA GLY A 202 -16.62 0.44 -6.76
C GLY A 202 -15.92 1.11 -7.95
N PHE A 203 -14.66 1.52 -7.83
CA PHE A 203 -13.93 2.10 -8.96
C PHE A 203 -13.94 1.14 -10.17
N GLU A 204 -14.17 1.70 -11.33
CA GLU A 204 -14.19 0.97 -12.62
C GLU A 204 -12.76 0.87 -13.18
N GLU A 205 -11.97 1.93 -12.99
CA GLU A 205 -10.59 2.04 -13.47
C GLU A 205 -9.68 2.44 -12.32
N VAL A 206 -8.66 1.61 -12.08
CA VAL A 206 -7.62 1.85 -11.08
C VAL A 206 -6.30 2.00 -11.80
N TYR A 207 -5.71 3.17 -11.72
CA TYR A 207 -4.38 3.45 -12.24
C TYR A 207 -3.37 3.36 -11.13
N ILE A 208 -2.15 2.90 -11.43
CA ILE A 208 -1.04 2.87 -10.47
C ILE A 208 0.16 3.62 -11.05
N THR A 209 0.86 4.36 -10.20
CA THR A 209 2.09 5.09 -10.57
C THR A 209 3.10 5.09 -9.42
N GLY A 210 4.38 5.26 -9.72
CA GLY A 210 5.43 5.19 -8.71
C GLY A 210 5.69 3.77 -8.20
N VAL A 211 5.35 2.76 -9.00
CA VAL A 211 5.47 1.34 -8.63
C VAL A 211 6.67 0.75 -9.37
N ASP A 212 7.84 1.26 -9.07
CA ASP A 212 9.09 0.90 -9.75
C ASP A 212 9.49 -0.53 -9.45
N HIS A 213 9.39 -0.96 -8.19
CA HIS A 213 9.69 -2.33 -7.70
C HIS A 213 11.05 -2.86 -8.15
N ASP A 214 12.04 -1.98 -8.19
CA ASP A 214 13.43 -2.23 -8.55
C ASP A 214 14.27 -2.82 -7.40
N PHE A 215 13.61 -3.35 -6.39
CA PHE A 215 14.24 -3.87 -5.16
C PHE A 215 15.33 -4.90 -5.39
N HIS A 216 15.30 -5.63 -6.50
CA HIS A 216 16.24 -6.69 -6.85
C HIS A 216 17.49 -6.19 -7.59
N ILE A 217 17.48 -4.96 -8.12
CA ILE A 217 18.59 -4.45 -8.94
C ILE A 217 19.80 -4.08 -8.08
N ASN A 218 19.54 -3.47 -6.92
CA ASN A 218 20.58 -2.89 -6.07
C ASN A 218 20.82 -3.73 -4.83
N ILE A 219 20.75 -5.07 -4.97
CA ILE A 219 21.06 -6.02 -3.91
C ILE A 219 22.53 -6.42 -4.00
N MET A 220 23.24 -6.30 -2.89
CA MET A 220 24.62 -6.76 -2.73
C MET A 220 24.72 -7.63 -1.48
N VAL A 221 25.66 -8.57 -1.49
CA VAL A 221 26.04 -9.34 -0.30
C VAL A 221 27.44 -8.85 0.13
N ASP A 222 27.55 -8.34 1.33
CA ASP A 222 28.80 -7.83 1.88
C ASP A 222 29.71 -8.96 2.36
N THR A 223 30.95 -8.63 2.69
CA THR A 223 31.99 -9.58 3.11
C THR A 223 31.63 -10.37 4.37
N ASP A 224 30.73 -9.83 5.21
CA ASP A 224 30.19 -10.50 6.39
C ASP A 224 28.88 -11.25 6.15
N ASN A 225 28.51 -11.48 4.86
CA ASN A 225 27.25 -12.09 4.43
C ASN A 225 25.97 -11.30 4.82
N THR A 226 26.08 -9.98 5.02
CA THR A 226 24.92 -9.12 5.16
C THR A 226 24.40 -8.69 3.80
N ILE A 227 23.09 -8.80 3.59
CA ILE A 227 22.47 -8.26 2.38
C ILE A 227 22.31 -6.75 2.57
N ILE A 228 22.85 -6.01 1.62
CA ILE A 228 22.71 -4.56 1.54
C ILE A 228 21.81 -4.23 0.37
N ARG A 229 20.84 -3.34 0.60
CA ARG A 229 19.96 -2.81 -0.44
C ARG A 229 20.07 -1.30 -0.52
N THR A 230 20.05 -0.76 -1.72
CA THR A 230 19.86 0.67 -1.96
C THR A 230 18.38 0.90 -2.27
N GLU A 231 17.72 1.77 -1.51
CA GLU A 231 16.34 2.18 -1.77
C GLU A 231 16.33 3.58 -2.36
N SER A 232 15.56 3.74 -3.45
CA SER A 232 15.28 5.03 -4.05
C SER A 232 13.81 5.38 -3.89
N HIS A 233 13.55 6.65 -3.54
CA HIS A 233 12.21 7.22 -3.45
C HIS A 233 12.17 8.55 -4.19
N PHE A 234 11.04 8.95 -4.72
CA PHE A 234 10.91 10.19 -5.47
C PHE A 234 11.27 11.47 -4.69
N TYR A 235 11.30 11.37 -3.36
CA TYR A 235 11.63 12.46 -2.42
C TYR A 235 13.02 12.32 -1.77
N ALA A 236 13.82 11.32 -2.15
CA ALA A 236 15.14 11.10 -1.57
C ALA A 236 16.23 11.45 -2.58
N ASP A 237 17.10 12.39 -2.20
CA ASP A 237 18.25 12.80 -3.02
C ASP A 237 19.44 11.83 -2.93
N GLU A 238 19.43 10.90 -1.97
CA GLU A 238 20.52 9.98 -1.71
C GLU A 238 20.11 8.52 -1.77
N ASN A 239 20.81 7.76 -2.59
CA ASN A 239 20.77 6.30 -2.61
C ASN A 239 21.51 5.75 -1.38
N LYS A 240 20.85 5.67 -0.24
CA LYS A 240 21.43 5.12 0.98
C LYS A 240 21.43 3.60 0.96
N LYS A 241 22.59 3.02 1.29
CA LYS A 241 22.72 1.58 1.47
C LYS A 241 22.24 1.19 2.87
N HIS A 242 21.33 0.25 2.95
CA HIS A 242 20.78 -0.24 4.21
C HIS A 242 20.98 -1.76 4.32
N PRO A 243 21.47 -2.26 5.45
CA PRO A 243 21.49 -3.68 5.72
C PRO A 243 20.06 -4.18 5.89
N LEU A 244 19.74 -5.33 5.29
CA LEU A 244 18.46 -6.00 5.48
C LEU A 244 18.58 -6.96 6.65
N LEU A 245 17.85 -6.64 7.71
CA LEU A 245 17.80 -7.39 8.95
C LEU A 245 16.37 -7.87 9.22
N LYS A 246 16.25 -8.93 10.02
CA LYS A 246 14.97 -9.46 10.50
C LYS A 246 15.00 -9.62 12.01
N GLN A 247 13.84 -9.63 12.62
CA GLN A 247 13.70 -10.04 14.00
C GLN A 247 13.59 -11.56 14.07
N GLU A 248 14.43 -12.17 14.88
CA GLU A 248 14.38 -13.60 15.17
C GLU A 248 13.31 -13.89 16.26
N ALA A 249 12.92 -15.16 16.39
CA ALA A 249 11.89 -15.57 17.33
C ALA A 249 12.23 -15.31 18.82
N ASP A 250 13.53 -15.20 19.13
CA ASP A 250 14.04 -14.89 20.47
C ASP A 250 14.15 -13.37 20.73
N GLY A 251 13.73 -12.55 19.79
CA GLY A 251 13.79 -11.08 19.87
C GLY A 251 15.14 -10.47 19.44
N THR A 252 16.13 -11.27 19.04
CA THR A 252 17.39 -10.78 18.52
C THR A 252 17.28 -10.33 17.07
N THR A 253 18.27 -9.57 16.60
CA THR A 253 18.36 -9.14 15.21
C THR A 253 19.18 -10.12 14.40
N GLY A 254 18.57 -10.74 13.42
CA GLY A 254 19.21 -11.67 12.48
C GLY A 254 19.41 -11.08 11.08
N LYS A 255 20.25 -11.72 10.28
CA LYS A 255 20.45 -11.38 8.86
C LYS A 255 19.40 -12.07 8.00
N ILE A 256 18.80 -11.33 7.06
CA ILE A 256 17.96 -11.93 6.03
C ILE A 256 18.85 -12.70 5.05
N ARG A 257 18.46 -13.91 4.69
CA ARG A 257 19.13 -14.69 3.65
C ARG A 257 18.57 -14.35 2.27
N LEU A 258 19.39 -14.44 1.24
CA LEU A 258 18.99 -14.04 -0.12
C LEU A 258 17.75 -14.78 -0.63
N HIS A 259 17.62 -16.09 -0.32
CA HIS A 259 16.44 -16.86 -0.70
C HIS A 259 15.16 -16.40 0.04
N GLU A 260 15.27 -15.94 1.28
CA GLU A 260 14.12 -15.37 2.03
C GLU A 260 13.66 -14.07 1.39
N LEU A 261 14.61 -13.22 0.98
CA LEU A 261 14.31 -11.98 0.26
C LEU A 261 13.60 -12.25 -1.07
N PHE A 262 14.14 -13.15 -1.88
CA PHE A 262 13.51 -13.52 -3.14
C PHE A 262 12.13 -14.17 -2.94
N HIS A 263 11.96 -14.96 -1.88
CA HIS A 263 10.65 -15.50 -1.54
C HIS A 263 9.62 -14.39 -1.23
N SER A 264 10.04 -13.32 -0.55
CA SER A 264 9.18 -12.13 -0.33
C SER A 264 8.84 -11.44 -1.65
N LEU A 265 9.81 -11.26 -2.56
CA LEU A 265 9.54 -10.68 -3.89
C LEU A 265 8.57 -11.54 -4.71
N VAL A 266 8.71 -12.88 -4.65
CA VAL A 266 7.75 -13.80 -5.29
C VAL A 266 6.33 -13.55 -4.77
N LYS A 267 6.14 -13.37 -3.46
CA LYS A 267 4.82 -13.07 -2.89
C LYS A 267 4.26 -11.74 -3.38
N VAL A 268 5.12 -10.71 -3.52
CA VAL A 268 4.71 -9.40 -4.07
C VAL A 268 4.11 -9.57 -5.47
N HIS A 269 4.86 -10.19 -6.39
CA HIS A 269 4.45 -10.35 -7.79
C HIS A 269 3.27 -11.32 -7.94
N THR A 270 3.27 -12.44 -7.20
CA THR A 270 2.11 -13.35 -7.16
C THR A 270 0.85 -12.65 -6.66
N GLY A 271 0.98 -11.75 -5.69
CA GLY A 271 -0.13 -10.95 -5.20
C GLY A 271 -0.72 -10.03 -6.27
N TYR A 272 0.11 -9.39 -7.09
CA TYR A 272 -0.35 -8.59 -8.25
C TYR A 272 -1.04 -9.45 -9.29
N ASP A 273 -0.51 -10.63 -9.61
CA ASP A 273 -1.15 -11.58 -10.52
C ASP A 273 -2.53 -12.00 -10.03
N GLU A 274 -2.68 -12.29 -8.74
CA GLU A 274 -3.99 -12.63 -8.16
C GLU A 274 -4.96 -11.47 -8.26
N THR A 275 -4.51 -10.25 -7.98
CA THR A 275 -5.30 -9.03 -8.07
C THR A 275 -5.72 -8.75 -9.52
N SER A 276 -4.82 -8.95 -10.49
CA SER A 276 -5.11 -8.82 -11.92
C SER A 276 -6.17 -9.82 -12.38
N ARG A 277 -6.04 -11.09 -11.97
CA ARG A 277 -7.07 -12.12 -12.28
C ARG A 277 -8.42 -11.79 -11.67
N TYR A 278 -8.44 -11.27 -10.45
CA TYR A 278 -9.69 -10.85 -9.81
C TYR A 278 -10.28 -9.63 -10.50
N ALA A 279 -9.49 -8.63 -10.88
CA ALA A 279 -9.93 -7.46 -11.64
C ALA A 279 -10.65 -7.88 -12.94
N LYS A 280 -10.03 -8.79 -13.72
CA LYS A 280 -10.62 -9.36 -14.93
C LYS A 280 -11.94 -10.10 -14.65
N HIS A 281 -12.01 -10.86 -13.55
CA HIS A 281 -13.20 -11.60 -13.14
C HIS A 281 -14.41 -10.68 -12.83
N ILE A 282 -14.14 -9.52 -12.26
CA ILE A 282 -15.19 -8.53 -11.92
C ILE A 282 -15.31 -7.38 -12.94
N HIS A 283 -14.70 -7.52 -14.11
CA HIS A 283 -14.71 -6.55 -15.22
C HIS A 283 -14.24 -5.16 -14.83
N LYS A 284 -13.18 -5.08 -13.99
CA LYS A 284 -12.50 -3.83 -13.62
C LYS A 284 -11.18 -3.72 -14.36
N LYS A 285 -10.74 -2.49 -14.63
CA LYS A 285 -9.46 -2.21 -15.26
C LYS A 285 -8.44 -1.79 -14.19
N VAL A 286 -7.27 -2.40 -14.25
CA VAL A 286 -6.08 -1.92 -13.51
C VAL A 286 -4.99 -1.64 -14.53
N ILE A 287 -4.47 -0.41 -14.55
CA ILE A 287 -3.54 0.09 -15.56
C ILE A 287 -2.31 0.67 -14.88
N ASN A 288 -1.13 0.24 -15.33
CA ASN A 288 0.13 0.71 -14.81
C ASN A 288 0.66 1.90 -15.63
N LEU A 289 0.73 3.07 -14.99
CA LEU A 289 1.27 4.32 -15.55
C LEU A 289 2.77 4.51 -15.24
N THR A 290 3.39 3.58 -14.48
CA THR A 290 4.80 3.66 -14.12
C THR A 290 5.65 3.49 -15.37
N GLU A 291 6.42 4.49 -15.72
CA GLU A 291 7.42 4.39 -16.81
C GLU A 291 8.56 3.50 -16.35
N GLY A 292 8.86 2.45 -17.11
CA GLY A 292 9.78 1.40 -16.66
C GLY A 292 9.16 0.53 -15.56
N GLY A 293 9.94 0.18 -14.53
CA GLY A 293 9.50 -0.62 -13.39
C GLY A 293 9.22 -2.10 -13.70
N TYR A 294 9.04 -2.90 -12.66
CA TYR A 294 9.06 -4.35 -12.72
C TYR A 294 7.71 -5.02 -12.42
N VAL A 295 6.63 -4.25 -12.35
CA VAL A 295 5.27 -4.80 -12.23
C VAL A 295 4.72 -5.05 -13.63
N ASP A 296 4.52 -6.33 -13.96
CA ASP A 296 4.10 -6.84 -15.27
C ASP A 296 2.67 -7.43 -15.28
N ALA A 297 2.02 -7.47 -14.13
CA ALA A 297 0.69 -8.08 -13.98
C ALA A 297 -0.46 -7.27 -14.60
N PHE A 298 -0.24 -6.00 -14.96
CA PHE A 298 -1.25 -5.08 -15.45
C PHE A 298 -0.87 -4.47 -16.80
N ASP A 299 -1.86 -4.15 -17.61
CA ASP A 299 -1.67 -3.42 -18.85
C ASP A 299 -1.00 -2.06 -18.56
N ARG A 300 -0.17 -1.58 -19.49
CA ARG A 300 0.55 -0.32 -19.36
C ARG A 300 -0.06 0.76 -20.24
N MET A 301 0.00 2.00 -19.76
CA MET A 301 -0.39 3.19 -20.52
C MET A 301 0.65 4.28 -20.28
N SER A 302 0.99 5.03 -21.33
CA SER A 302 1.89 6.18 -21.18
C SER A 302 1.22 7.33 -20.41
N LEU A 303 2.00 8.16 -19.73
CA LEU A 303 1.47 9.39 -19.11
C LEU A 303 0.84 10.31 -20.15
N GLY A 304 1.39 10.35 -21.37
CA GLY A 304 0.83 11.14 -22.47
C GLY A 304 -0.60 10.72 -22.82
N ASP A 305 -0.81 9.41 -23.02
CA ASP A 305 -2.14 8.86 -23.33
C ASP A 305 -3.11 9.02 -22.16
N PHE A 306 -2.63 8.82 -20.94
CA PHE A 306 -3.44 9.01 -19.74
C PHE A 306 -3.96 10.44 -19.62
N PHE A 307 -3.07 11.45 -19.64
CA PHE A 307 -3.47 12.85 -19.51
C PHE A 307 -4.23 13.37 -20.73
N GLY A 308 -3.99 12.79 -21.91
CA GLY A 308 -4.75 13.09 -23.14
C GLY A 308 -6.25 12.84 -22.97
N GLN A 309 -6.67 11.87 -22.16
CA GLN A 309 -8.08 11.58 -21.88
C GLN A 309 -8.79 12.71 -21.12
N PHE A 310 -8.04 13.51 -20.37
CA PHE A 310 -8.56 14.63 -19.58
C PHE A 310 -8.41 15.98 -20.31
N SER A 311 -7.63 16.05 -21.38
CA SER A 311 -7.42 17.28 -22.17
C SER A 311 -8.53 17.51 -23.20
N GLN A 312 -9.28 16.48 -23.59
CA GLN A 312 -10.28 16.52 -24.66
C GLN A 312 -11.71 16.86 -24.18
N LYS A 313 -11.92 17.11 -22.91
CA LYS A 313 -13.26 17.36 -22.32
C LYS A 313 -13.53 18.82 -21.96
N ASN A 314 -12.82 19.75 -22.60
CA ASN A 314 -13.08 21.20 -22.48
C ASN A 314 -14.04 21.69 -23.56
#